data_55087fe1ea7d35aa46884c886b8d5597
#
_entry.id   55087fe1ea7d35aa46884c886b8d5597
#
_cell.length_a   1.000
_cell.length_b   1.000
_cell.length_c   1.000
_cell.angle_alpha   90.00
_cell.angle_beta   90.00
_cell.angle_gamma   90.00
#
_symmetry.space_group_name_H-M   'P 1'
#
loop_
_entity.id
_entity.type
_entity.pdbx_description
1 polymer ?
#
loop_
_entity_poly.entity_id
_entity_poly.type
_entity_poly.pdbx_seq_one_letter_code
_entity_poly.pdbx_strand_id
1 'polypeptide(L)'
;MAMELDYDYLAKLVERTQMGDSDAFAELYTATYQKQYRFAYQYTKDSYLAQDILQDVYILVLKNIHTLKNPRLFVSWLHQITFRICFDTTQKMKRQEQDIQFDTSDEKI
;
A
#
# COMPACT_ATOMS: atom_id res chain seq x y z
N MET A 1 -3.95 -20.20 -15.46
CA MET A 1 -2.90 -20.68 -14.56
C MET A 1 -2.51 -19.54 -13.62
N ALA A 2 -2.65 -19.74 -12.34
CA ALA A 2 -2.25 -18.71 -11.39
C ALA A 2 -0.74 -18.58 -11.41
N MET A 3 -0.25 -17.36 -11.64
CA MET A 3 1.18 -17.10 -11.57
C MET A 3 1.55 -16.93 -10.11
N GLU A 4 2.26 -17.89 -9.57
CA GLU A 4 2.80 -17.77 -8.23
C GLU A 4 3.98 -16.81 -8.24
N LEU A 5 4.06 -15.99 -7.19
CA LEU A 5 5.20 -15.11 -7.02
C LEU A 5 6.44 -15.93 -6.69
N ASP A 6 7.53 -15.65 -7.39
CA ASP A 6 8.82 -16.25 -7.10
C ASP A 6 9.48 -15.43 -6.00
N TYR A 7 9.43 -15.91 -4.77
CA TYR A 7 9.96 -15.18 -3.62
C TYR A 7 11.48 -15.02 -3.69
N ASP A 8 12.19 -15.98 -4.30
CA ASP A 8 13.63 -15.86 -4.47
C ASP A 8 13.97 -14.73 -5.44
N TYR A 9 13.25 -14.65 -6.54
CA TYR A 9 13.45 -13.60 -7.52
C TYR A 9 13.14 -12.23 -6.90
N LEU A 10 12.01 -12.13 -6.19
CA LEU A 10 11.64 -10.89 -5.53
C LEU A 10 12.67 -10.47 -4.48
N ALA A 11 13.21 -11.44 -3.73
CA ALA A 11 14.23 -11.15 -2.74
C ALA A 11 15.48 -10.51 -3.38
N LYS A 12 15.88 -11.00 -4.54
CA LYS A 12 17.02 -10.42 -5.26
C LYS A 12 16.70 -8.99 -5.70
N LEU A 13 15.48 -8.73 -6.17
CA LEU A 13 15.06 -7.39 -6.54
C LEU A 13 15.04 -6.46 -5.32
N VAL A 14 14.61 -6.96 -4.17
CA VAL A 14 14.64 -6.19 -2.92
C VAL A 14 16.07 -5.79 -2.59
N GLU A 15 16.99 -6.75 -2.61
CA GLU A 15 18.40 -6.46 -2.30
C GLU A 15 18.99 -5.41 -3.23
N ARG A 16 18.72 -5.52 -4.54
CA ARG A 16 19.17 -4.54 -5.52
C ARG A 16 18.55 -3.18 -5.29
N THR A 17 17.26 -3.14 -4.95
CA THR A 17 16.58 -1.88 -4.64
C THR A 17 17.21 -1.23 -3.40
N GLN A 18 17.52 -2.04 -2.39
CA GLN A 18 18.21 -1.55 -1.18
C GLN A 18 19.57 -0.94 -1.49
N MET A 19 20.19 -1.37 -2.59
CA MET A 19 21.48 -0.83 -3.04
C MET A 19 21.32 0.37 -3.98
N GLY A 20 20.08 0.83 -4.21
CA GLY A 20 19.83 2.01 -5.02
C GLY A 20 19.51 1.73 -6.48
N ASP A 21 19.22 0.47 -6.86
CA ASP A 21 18.88 0.11 -8.23
C ASP A 21 17.41 0.45 -8.51
N SER A 22 17.19 1.55 -9.24
CA SER A 22 15.83 2.01 -9.55
C SER A 22 15.11 1.07 -10.51
N ASP A 23 15.81 0.37 -11.39
CA ASP A 23 15.20 -0.60 -12.29
C ASP A 23 14.66 -1.80 -11.50
N ALA A 24 15.38 -2.23 -10.47
CA ALA A 24 14.90 -3.29 -9.59
C ALA A 24 13.63 -2.87 -8.85
N PHE A 25 13.56 -1.63 -8.40
CA PHE A 25 12.34 -1.12 -7.77
C PHE A 25 11.17 -1.12 -8.76
N ALA A 26 11.40 -0.69 -9.99
CA ALA A 26 10.36 -0.71 -11.01
C ALA A 26 9.82 -2.12 -11.27
N GLU A 27 10.70 -3.12 -11.25
CA GLU A 27 10.28 -4.51 -11.39
C GLU A 27 9.49 -5.00 -10.19
N LEU A 28 9.89 -4.63 -8.97
CA LEU A 28 9.12 -4.95 -7.76
C LEU A 28 7.72 -4.36 -7.84
N TYR A 29 7.63 -3.11 -8.25
CA TYR A 29 6.36 -2.41 -8.41
C TYR A 29 5.47 -3.17 -9.40
N THR A 30 6.00 -3.48 -10.58
CA THR A 30 5.24 -4.18 -11.62
C THR A 30 4.78 -5.56 -11.16
N ALA A 31 5.64 -6.29 -10.46
CA ALA A 31 5.33 -7.65 -10.02
C ALA A 31 4.26 -7.70 -8.93
N THR A 32 4.11 -6.65 -8.14
CA THR A 32 3.26 -6.69 -6.94
C THR A 32 2.05 -5.77 -6.99
N TYR A 33 2.02 -4.80 -7.91
CA TYR A 33 1.02 -3.73 -7.91
C TYR A 33 -0.40 -4.24 -8.02
N GLN A 34 -0.69 -5.14 -8.98
CA GLN A 34 -2.06 -5.51 -9.27
C GLN A 34 -2.74 -6.19 -8.07
N LYS A 35 -2.01 -7.05 -7.38
CA LYS A 35 -2.57 -7.75 -6.23
C LYS A 35 -2.86 -6.78 -5.09
N GLN A 36 -1.96 -5.84 -4.85
CA GLN A 36 -2.16 -4.83 -3.81
C GLN A 36 -3.28 -3.86 -4.19
N TYR A 37 -3.37 -3.48 -5.45
CA TYR A 37 -4.46 -2.63 -5.94
C TYR A 37 -5.80 -3.32 -5.76
N ARG A 38 -5.89 -4.59 -6.11
CA ARG A 38 -7.14 -5.36 -5.95
C ARG A 38 -7.58 -5.38 -4.50
N PHE A 39 -6.65 -5.58 -3.58
CA PHE A 39 -6.96 -5.54 -2.15
C PHE A 39 -7.48 -4.16 -1.75
N ALA A 40 -6.79 -3.10 -2.13
CA ALA A 40 -7.19 -1.74 -1.79
C ALA A 40 -8.56 -1.40 -2.38
N TYR A 41 -8.82 -1.82 -3.61
CA TYR A 41 -10.12 -1.61 -4.24
C TYR A 41 -11.23 -2.36 -3.52
N GLN A 42 -10.99 -3.62 -3.16
CA GLN A 42 -11.98 -4.39 -2.41
C GLN A 42 -12.26 -3.79 -1.05
N TYR A 43 -11.25 -3.19 -0.45
CA TYR A 43 -11.37 -2.56 0.86
C TYR A 43 -12.17 -1.26 0.79
N THR A 44 -11.90 -0.42 -0.20
CA THR A 44 -12.46 0.93 -0.29
C THR A 44 -13.67 1.02 -1.19
N LYS A 45 -13.82 0.10 -2.16
CA LYS A 45 -14.84 0.15 -3.21
C LYS A 45 -14.78 1.41 -4.07
N ASP A 46 -13.60 2.04 -4.13
CA ASP A 46 -13.38 3.29 -4.84
C ASP A 46 -12.06 3.20 -5.57
N SER A 47 -12.12 3.20 -6.92
CA SER A 47 -10.91 3.02 -7.73
C SER A 47 -9.93 4.18 -7.62
N TYR A 48 -10.42 5.40 -7.48
CA TYR A 48 -9.54 6.55 -7.33
C TYR A 48 -8.84 6.53 -5.98
N LEU A 49 -9.59 6.22 -4.93
CA LEU A 49 -9.02 6.12 -3.59
C LEU A 49 -8.01 4.98 -3.52
N ALA A 50 -8.32 3.84 -4.17
CA ALA A 50 -7.38 2.72 -4.22
C ALA A 50 -6.06 3.11 -4.90
N GLN A 51 -6.14 3.87 -6.00
CA GLN A 51 -4.95 4.35 -6.68
C GLN A 51 -4.11 5.29 -5.79
N ASP A 52 -4.78 6.20 -5.09
CA ASP A 52 -4.09 7.10 -4.18
C ASP A 52 -3.41 6.34 -3.04
N ILE A 53 -4.11 5.34 -2.50
CA ILE A 53 -3.55 4.49 -1.45
C ILE A 53 -2.30 3.79 -1.95
N LEU A 54 -2.36 3.19 -3.15
CA LEU A 54 -1.22 2.47 -3.70
C LEU A 54 -0.03 3.40 -3.96
N GLN A 55 -0.28 4.63 -4.37
CA GLN A 55 0.78 5.61 -4.52
C GLN A 55 1.51 5.83 -3.19
N ASP A 56 0.74 6.04 -2.12
CA ASP A 56 1.30 6.23 -0.79
C ASP A 56 2.03 4.98 -0.30
N VAL A 57 1.48 3.79 -0.60
CA VAL A 57 2.13 2.52 -0.24
C VAL A 57 3.54 2.44 -0.82
N TYR A 58 3.67 2.69 -2.13
CA TYR A 58 4.98 2.52 -2.78
C TYR A 58 5.95 3.65 -2.45
N ILE A 59 5.46 4.83 -2.11
CA ILE A 59 6.32 5.87 -1.54
C ILE A 59 6.91 5.39 -0.22
N LEU A 60 6.08 4.82 0.66
CA LEU A 60 6.56 4.28 1.93
C LEU A 60 7.51 3.10 1.74
N VAL A 61 7.21 2.22 0.77
CA VAL A 61 8.10 1.12 0.43
C VAL A 61 9.48 1.67 0.08
N LEU A 62 9.54 2.63 -0.83
CA LEU A 62 10.81 3.18 -1.27
C LEU A 62 11.58 3.84 -0.12
N LYS A 63 10.87 4.53 0.76
CA LYS A 63 11.51 5.19 1.91
C LYS A 63 12.02 4.22 2.95
N ASN A 64 11.39 3.06 3.11
CA ASN A 64 11.64 2.18 4.25
C ASN A 64 12.17 0.80 3.87
N ILE A 65 12.35 0.51 2.58
CA ILE A 65 12.77 -0.83 2.14
C ILE A 65 14.13 -1.22 2.73
N HIS A 66 14.97 -0.26 3.01
CA HIS A 66 16.28 -0.52 3.62
C HIS A 66 16.18 -1.05 5.05
N THR A 67 15.01 -0.89 5.71
CA THR A 67 14.80 -1.42 7.05
C THR A 67 14.38 -2.89 7.05
N LEU A 68 14.00 -3.42 5.89
CA LEU A 68 13.57 -4.81 5.77
C LEU A 68 14.80 -5.72 5.81
N LYS A 69 14.96 -6.43 6.94
CA LYS A 69 16.15 -7.24 7.17
C LYS A 69 16.14 -8.55 6.39
N ASN A 70 14.96 -9.12 6.17
CA ASN A 70 14.82 -10.36 5.43
C ASN A 70 14.07 -10.10 4.11
N PRO A 71 14.79 -10.01 2.98
CA PRO A 71 14.14 -9.70 1.70
C PRO A 71 13.07 -10.68 1.27
N ARG A 72 13.10 -11.92 1.76
CA ARG A 72 12.08 -12.92 1.44
C ARG A 72 10.72 -12.59 2.05
N LEU A 73 10.68 -11.70 3.03
CA LEU A 73 9.46 -11.26 3.68
C LEU A 73 8.83 -10.03 3.01
N PHE A 74 9.36 -9.63 1.85
CA PHE A 74 8.92 -8.40 1.20
C PHE A 74 7.42 -8.37 0.96
N VAL A 75 6.84 -9.44 0.42
CA VAL A 75 5.41 -9.46 0.07
C VAL A 75 4.54 -9.30 1.30
N SER A 76 4.86 -10.00 2.39
CA SER A 76 4.12 -9.86 3.65
C SER A 76 4.25 -8.45 4.21
N TRP A 77 5.45 -7.91 4.18
CA TRP A 77 5.74 -6.56 4.66
C TRP A 77 4.98 -5.52 3.83
N LEU A 78 5.00 -5.66 2.51
CA LEU A 78 4.25 -4.81 1.60
C LEU A 78 2.75 -4.85 1.91
N HIS A 79 2.21 -6.04 2.09
CA HIS A 79 0.78 -6.19 2.37
C HIS A 79 0.39 -5.53 3.69
N GLN A 80 1.23 -5.60 4.71
CA GLN A 80 0.98 -4.91 5.97
C GLN A 80 0.91 -3.40 5.78
N ILE A 81 1.80 -2.84 4.96
CA ILE A 81 1.77 -1.41 4.65
C ILE A 81 0.46 -1.05 3.94
N THR A 82 0.08 -1.84 2.94
CA THR A 82 -1.16 -1.60 2.19
C THR A 82 -2.37 -1.62 3.11
N PHE A 83 -2.47 -2.65 3.94
CA PHE A 83 -3.58 -2.78 4.88
C PHE A 83 -3.64 -1.58 5.83
N ARG A 84 -2.49 -1.19 6.38
CA ARG A 84 -2.43 -0.09 7.33
C ARG A 84 -2.90 1.22 6.71
N ILE A 85 -2.46 1.51 5.49
CA ILE A 85 -2.87 2.74 4.81
C ILE A 85 -4.36 2.70 4.48
N CYS A 86 -4.87 1.54 4.02
CA CYS A 86 -6.31 1.38 3.78
C CYS A 86 -7.11 1.66 5.05
N PHE A 87 -6.69 1.07 6.15
CA PHE A 87 -7.38 1.24 7.44
C PHE A 87 -7.35 2.70 7.88
N ASP A 88 -6.17 3.32 7.89
CA ASP A 88 -6.01 4.69 8.36
C ASP A 88 -6.81 5.67 7.48
N THR A 89 -6.78 5.47 6.17
CA THR A 89 -7.50 6.34 5.24
C THR A 89 -9.00 6.26 5.45
N THR A 90 -9.55 5.05 5.58
CA THR A 90 -11.00 4.89 5.77
C THR A 90 -11.44 5.37 7.13
N GLN A 91 -10.63 5.22 8.17
CA GLN A 91 -10.94 5.76 9.48
C GLN A 91 -10.97 7.28 9.47
N LYS A 92 -10.01 7.89 8.80
CA LYS A 92 -9.96 9.33 8.67
C LYS A 92 -11.21 9.87 7.95
N MET A 93 -11.64 9.20 6.89
CA MET A 93 -12.85 9.59 6.17
C MET A 93 -14.08 9.48 7.03
N LYS A 94 -14.21 8.42 7.82
CA LYS A 94 -15.33 8.26 8.74
C LYS A 94 -15.38 9.37 9.79
N ARG A 95 -14.22 9.76 10.31
CA ARG A 95 -14.14 10.87 11.28
C ARG A 95 -14.60 12.18 10.64
N GLN A 96 -14.19 12.44 9.41
CA GLN A 96 -14.60 13.64 8.71
C GLN A 96 -16.12 13.69 8.50
N GLU A 97 -16.72 12.56 8.16
CA GLU A 97 -18.18 12.46 8.04
C GLU A 97 -18.88 12.75 9.37
N GLN A 98 -18.37 12.18 10.45
CA GLN A 98 -18.92 12.40 11.78
C GLN A 98 -18.79 13.84 12.22
N ASP A 99 -17.65 14.47 11.95
CA ASP A 99 -17.42 15.87 12.29
C ASP A 99 -18.39 16.78 11.52
N ILE A 100 -18.61 16.50 10.24
CA ILE A 100 -19.57 17.26 9.43
C ILE A 100 -20.99 17.11 9.98
N GLN A 101 -21.40 15.89 10.34
CA GLN A 101 -22.71 15.65 10.93
C GLN A 101 -22.87 16.35 12.27
N PHE A 102 -21.82 16.34 13.07
CA PHE A 102 -21.82 16.98 14.37
C PHE A 102 -21.97 18.50 14.22
N ASP A 103 -21.23 19.10 13.31
CA ASP A 103 -21.33 20.53 13.03
C ASP A 103 -22.72 20.92 12.57
N THR A 104 -23.32 20.11 11.72
CA THR A 104 -24.68 20.33 11.23
C THR A 104 -25.69 20.28 12.38
N SER A 105 -25.48 19.37 13.33
CA SER A 105 -26.37 19.27 14.51
C SER A 105 -26.24 20.50 15.39
N ASP A 106 -25.05 21.02 15.57
CA ASP A 106 -24.82 22.22 16.38
C ASP A 106 -25.51 23.44 15.77
N GLU A 107 -25.48 23.55 14.45
CA GLU A 107 -26.15 24.66 13.77
C GLU A 107 -27.65 24.69 13.97
N LYS A 108 -28.24 23.57 14.30
CA LYS A 108 -29.69 23.49 14.53
C LYS A 108 -30.10 23.95 15.92
N ILE A 109 -29.16 24.13 16.80
CA ILE A 109 -29.39 24.59 18.14
C ILE A 109 -29.42 26.11 18.17
#